data_be8e191a36c4b260873a7468b1c51e78
#
_entry.id   be8e191a36c4b260873a7468b1c51e78
#
_cell.length_a   1.000
_cell.length_b   1.000
_cell.length_c   1.000
_cell.angle_alpha   90.00
_cell.angle_beta   90.00
_cell.angle_gamma   90.00
#
_symmetry.space_group_name_H-M   'P 1'
#
loop_
_entity.id
_entity.type
_entity.pdbx_description
1 polymer ?
#
loop_
_entity_poly.entity_id
_entity_poly.type
_entity_poly.pdbx_seq_one_letter_code
_entity_poly.pdbx_strand_id
1 'polypeptide(L)'
;MKKVIYILFFALAVILSFTACDREKMDNDTVELGEGSVNLASLKGLSVEVSSSTPITRASEVNTDNYLIRIYDAEQNLVREWKYSELPEIFTLRVGSYTVQALSHEVQPAEFEVPFYYAEESFTIEANKVKDLEPLVCKLNNIKVSVTYDDKLKEVMGEDVKTTVTVGDASLA
;
A
#
# COMPACT_ATOMS: atom_id res chain seq x y z
N MET A 1 -65.50 41.92 22.58
CA MET A 1 -65.42 40.54 22.12
C MET A 1 -64.39 40.31 21.00
N LYS A 2 -64.38 41.11 19.95
CA LYS A 2 -63.44 40.88 18.83
C LYS A 2 -61.96 40.96 19.22
N LYS A 3 -61.56 41.86 20.13
CA LYS A 3 -60.13 41.99 20.56
C LYS A 3 -59.65 40.80 21.39
N VAL A 4 -60.51 40.14 22.16
CA VAL A 4 -60.16 38.98 22.96
C VAL A 4 -59.96 37.76 22.07
N ILE A 5 -60.68 37.63 20.98
CA ILE A 5 -60.54 36.56 20.00
C ILE A 5 -59.18 36.66 19.27
N TYR A 6 -58.70 37.87 18.92
CA TYR A 6 -57.41 38.05 18.29
C TYR A 6 -56.24 37.70 19.21
N ILE A 7 -56.37 38.02 20.52
CA ILE A 7 -55.35 37.65 21.51
C ILE A 7 -55.29 36.15 21.70
N LEU A 8 -56.44 35.46 21.72
CA LEU A 8 -56.50 34.02 21.78
C LEU A 8 -55.93 33.33 20.53
N PHE A 9 -56.21 33.84 19.34
CA PHE A 9 -55.61 33.33 18.11
C PHE A 9 -54.10 33.57 18.03
N PHE A 10 -53.63 34.72 18.53
CA PHE A 10 -52.18 34.99 18.55
C PHE A 10 -51.44 34.12 19.58
N ALA A 11 -52.04 33.87 20.75
CA ALA A 11 -51.49 32.99 21.75
C ALA A 11 -51.45 31.50 21.26
N LEU A 12 -52.47 31.06 20.51
CA LEU A 12 -52.52 29.75 19.94
C LEU A 12 -51.48 29.55 18.80
N ALA A 13 -51.22 30.60 17.98
CA ALA A 13 -50.22 30.57 16.93
C ALA A 13 -48.77 30.52 17.48
N VAL A 14 -48.52 31.12 18.63
CA VAL A 14 -47.18 31.09 19.28
C VAL A 14 -46.91 29.71 19.92
N ILE A 15 -47.94 29.00 20.40
CA ILE A 15 -47.75 27.67 20.99
C ILE A 15 -47.47 26.61 19.91
N LEU A 16 -47.95 26.79 18.67
CA LEU A 16 -47.71 25.89 17.55
C LEU A 16 -46.32 26.01 16.92
N SER A 17 -45.55 27.05 17.25
CA SER A 17 -44.20 27.26 16.72
C SER A 17 -43.10 26.60 17.52
N PHE A 18 -43.38 25.95 18.65
CA PHE A 18 -42.39 25.24 19.47
C PHE A 18 -42.39 23.69 19.31
N THR A 19 -43.23 23.16 18.43
CA THR A 19 -43.21 21.73 18.08
C THR A 19 -42.51 21.47 16.75
N ALA A 20 -41.44 22.22 16.48
CA ALA A 20 -40.61 21.94 15.33
C ALA A 20 -39.32 21.28 15.79
N CYS A 21 -39.21 20.06 15.40
CA CYS A 21 -37.98 19.26 15.29
C CYS A 21 -37.31 18.83 16.61
N ASP A 22 -37.94 17.85 17.28
CA ASP A 22 -37.10 16.66 17.55
C ASP A 22 -36.88 15.99 16.18
N ARG A 23 -35.83 16.42 15.55
CA ARG A 23 -35.16 15.61 14.55
C ARG A 23 -34.65 14.42 15.33
N GLU A 24 -35.38 13.31 15.29
CA GLU A 24 -34.78 12.02 15.53
C GLU A 24 -33.47 12.06 14.76
N LYS A 25 -32.36 12.20 15.50
CA LYS A 25 -31.08 11.71 15.00
C LYS A 25 -31.37 10.28 14.65
N MET A 26 -31.60 9.99 13.37
CA MET A 26 -31.20 8.71 12.87
C MET A 26 -29.76 8.64 13.33
N ASP A 27 -29.54 7.83 14.34
CA ASP A 27 -28.26 7.23 14.59
C ASP A 27 -27.93 6.45 13.29
N ASN A 28 -27.44 7.19 12.31
CA ASN A 28 -26.51 6.64 11.40
C ASN A 28 -25.32 6.35 12.32
N ASP A 29 -25.28 5.12 12.83
CA ASP A 29 -24.08 4.51 13.33
C ASP A 29 -23.08 4.39 12.15
N THR A 30 -22.69 5.52 11.59
CA THR A 30 -21.36 5.70 11.10
C THR A 30 -20.54 5.72 12.37
N VAL A 31 -20.14 4.53 12.81
CA VAL A 31 -18.99 4.38 13.69
C VAL A 31 -17.93 5.24 13.06
N GLU A 32 -17.68 6.45 13.59
CA GLU A 32 -16.49 7.21 13.27
C GLU A 32 -15.35 6.30 13.78
N LEU A 33 -14.91 5.44 12.87
CA LEU A 33 -13.69 4.68 13.07
C LEU A 33 -12.63 5.74 13.31
N GLY A 34 -12.18 5.86 14.57
CA GLY A 34 -11.20 6.86 14.96
C GLY A 34 -9.97 6.81 14.05
N GLU A 35 -9.14 7.81 14.12
CA GLU A 35 -7.87 7.84 13.39
C GLU A 35 -6.71 7.55 14.34
N GLY A 36 -5.67 6.97 13.82
CA GLY A 36 -4.37 6.80 14.44
C GLY A 36 -3.28 7.12 13.43
N SER A 37 -2.03 6.91 13.80
CA SER A 37 -0.91 7.21 12.93
C SER A 37 0.05 6.03 12.85
N VAL A 38 0.74 5.90 11.73
CA VAL A 38 1.88 5.00 11.56
C VAL A 38 3.17 5.81 11.49
N ASN A 39 4.17 5.38 12.23
CA ASN A 39 5.52 5.94 12.17
C ASN A 39 6.29 5.22 11.06
N LEU A 40 6.51 5.91 9.95
CA LEU A 40 7.25 5.41 8.79
C LEU A 40 8.76 5.70 8.89
N ALA A 41 9.20 6.48 9.89
CA ALA A 41 10.63 6.77 10.09
C ALA A 41 11.43 5.50 10.38
N SER A 42 10.82 4.48 11.00
CA SER A 42 11.43 3.16 11.22
C SER A 42 11.79 2.45 9.92
N LEU A 43 11.03 2.68 8.84
CA LEU A 43 11.33 2.14 7.52
C LEU A 43 12.58 2.75 6.87
N LYS A 44 13.14 3.84 7.43
CA LYS A 44 14.45 4.40 6.97
C LYS A 44 15.61 3.42 7.17
N GLY A 45 15.38 2.31 7.85
CA GLY A 45 16.28 1.16 7.93
C GLY A 45 16.03 0.08 6.88
N LEU A 46 15.31 0.39 5.78
CA LEU A 46 15.08 -0.55 4.68
C LEU A 46 16.40 -1.14 4.19
N SER A 47 16.48 -2.45 4.16
CA SER A 47 17.66 -3.18 3.71
C SER A 47 17.28 -4.22 2.64
N VAL A 48 18.28 -4.63 1.86
CA VAL A 48 18.11 -5.64 0.80
C VAL A 48 19.00 -6.83 1.08
N GLU A 49 18.42 -8.01 1.20
CA GLU A 49 19.13 -9.25 1.34
C GLU A 49 19.50 -9.77 -0.07
N VAL A 50 20.77 -9.62 -0.45
CA VAL A 50 21.29 -10.13 -1.71
C VAL A 50 21.85 -11.54 -1.47
N SER A 51 21.10 -12.58 -1.85
CA SER A 51 21.58 -13.96 -1.84
C SER A 51 22.56 -14.16 -2.99
N SER A 52 23.87 -14.01 -2.73
CA SER A 52 24.90 -14.36 -3.71
C SER A 52 25.48 -15.74 -3.40
N SER A 53 25.38 -16.64 -4.36
CA SER A 53 26.12 -17.93 -4.33
C SER A 53 27.61 -17.76 -4.60
N THR A 54 28.08 -16.56 -4.92
CA THR A 54 29.48 -16.18 -5.09
C THR A 54 29.87 -15.21 -3.96
N PRO A 55 31.03 -15.41 -3.28
CA PRO A 55 31.49 -14.46 -2.29
C PRO A 55 31.86 -13.16 -2.98
N ILE A 56 30.91 -12.21 -3.00
CA ILE A 56 31.20 -10.84 -3.45
C ILE A 56 31.93 -10.15 -2.32
N THR A 57 33.18 -9.81 -2.55
CA THR A 57 34.11 -9.20 -1.59
C THR A 57 33.73 -7.76 -1.20
N ARG A 58 32.61 -7.23 -1.65
CA ARG A 58 31.92 -6.03 -1.15
C ARG A 58 30.44 -6.17 -1.53
N ALA A 59 29.54 -6.22 -0.54
CA ALA A 59 28.16 -5.88 -0.76
C ALA A 59 28.15 -4.42 -1.25
N SER A 60 27.92 -4.20 -2.54
CA SER A 60 27.58 -2.86 -3.02
C SER A 60 26.23 -2.54 -2.37
N GLU A 61 26.20 -1.49 -1.57
CA GLU A 61 24.99 -1.01 -0.95
C GLU A 61 23.97 -0.77 -2.08
N VAL A 62 22.88 -1.53 -2.05
CA VAL A 62 21.83 -1.40 -3.06
C VAL A 62 21.14 -0.07 -2.81
N ASN A 63 21.13 0.82 -3.80
CA ASN A 63 20.41 2.08 -3.67
C ASN A 63 18.90 1.81 -3.62
N THR A 64 18.28 2.13 -2.50
CA THR A 64 16.84 1.96 -2.25
C THR A 64 16.02 3.22 -2.45
N ASP A 65 16.62 4.37 -2.82
CA ASP A 65 15.94 5.67 -2.90
C ASP A 65 14.69 5.66 -3.79
N ASN A 66 14.72 4.86 -4.86
CA ASN A 66 13.63 4.73 -5.82
C ASN A 66 12.67 3.58 -5.52
N TYR A 67 12.87 2.84 -4.41
CA TYR A 67 11.93 1.79 -4.02
C TYR A 67 10.55 2.40 -3.78
N LEU A 68 9.52 1.67 -4.16
CA LEU A 68 8.12 2.06 -3.95
C LEU A 68 7.67 1.53 -2.59
N ILE A 69 7.13 2.42 -1.77
CA ILE A 69 6.49 2.07 -0.49
C ILE A 69 5.00 2.27 -0.66
N ARG A 70 4.24 1.20 -0.49
CA ARG A 70 2.78 1.17 -0.65
C ARG A 70 2.10 0.77 0.63
N ILE A 71 0.98 1.41 0.95
CA ILE A 71 0.08 0.98 2.03
C ILE A 71 -1.24 0.56 1.39
N TYR A 72 -1.68 -0.64 1.74
CA TYR A 72 -2.96 -1.20 1.34
C TYR A 72 -3.87 -1.37 2.57
N ASP A 73 -5.18 -1.24 2.36
CA ASP A 73 -6.19 -1.56 3.37
C ASP A 73 -6.46 -3.09 3.44
N ALA A 74 -7.38 -3.49 4.31
CA ALA A 74 -7.75 -4.88 4.50
C ALA A 74 -8.39 -5.51 3.24
N GLU A 75 -9.01 -4.70 2.39
CA GLU A 75 -9.63 -5.08 1.11
C GLU A 75 -8.65 -5.06 -0.06
N GLN A 76 -7.35 -4.86 0.20
CA GLN A 76 -6.29 -4.76 -0.81
C GLN A 76 -6.42 -3.54 -1.73
N ASN A 77 -7.10 -2.48 -1.31
CA ASN A 77 -7.09 -1.21 -2.04
C ASN A 77 -5.85 -0.42 -1.67
N LEU A 78 -5.22 0.17 -2.69
CA LEU A 78 -4.08 1.06 -2.48
C LEU A 78 -4.53 2.35 -1.78
N VAL A 79 -4.07 2.54 -0.55
CA VAL A 79 -4.34 3.75 0.25
C VAL A 79 -3.36 4.85 -0.12
N ARG A 80 -2.06 4.52 -0.22
CA ARG A 80 -1.02 5.49 -0.54
C ARG A 80 0.23 4.82 -1.10
N GLU A 81 0.97 5.59 -1.92
CA GLU A 81 2.28 5.21 -2.47
C GLU A 81 3.26 6.38 -2.33
N TRP A 82 4.52 6.06 -2.09
CA TRP A 82 5.66 6.99 -2.10
C TRP A 82 6.89 6.32 -2.69
N LYS A 83 7.83 7.13 -3.17
CA LYS A 83 9.22 6.69 -3.27
C LYS A 83 9.84 6.66 -1.88
N TYR A 84 10.72 5.71 -1.64
CA TYR A 84 11.38 5.58 -0.33
C TYR A 84 12.11 6.86 0.10
N SER A 85 12.77 7.56 -0.84
CA SER A 85 13.42 8.85 -0.58
C SER A 85 12.46 9.99 -0.18
N GLU A 86 11.16 9.85 -0.48
CA GLU A 86 10.13 10.86 -0.24
C GLU A 86 9.18 10.46 0.92
N LEU A 87 9.53 9.40 1.65
CA LEU A 87 8.70 8.83 2.69
C LEU A 87 8.52 9.82 3.86
N PRO A 88 7.28 10.18 4.26
CA PRO A 88 7.05 11.02 5.42
C PRO A 88 7.39 10.26 6.71
N GLU A 89 7.63 10.98 7.80
CA GLU A 89 7.91 10.35 9.09
C GLU A 89 6.65 9.75 9.72
N ILE A 90 5.53 10.45 9.63
CA ILE A 90 4.24 10.06 10.20
C ILE A 90 3.16 10.14 9.11
N PHE A 91 2.30 9.13 9.08
CA PHE A 91 1.13 9.11 8.21
C PHE A 91 -0.12 8.72 9.00
N THR A 92 -1.21 9.49 8.84
CA THR A 92 -2.48 9.25 9.54
C THR A 92 -3.37 8.33 8.74
N LEU A 93 -3.97 7.35 9.41
CA LEU A 93 -4.87 6.36 8.84
C LEU A 93 -6.11 6.20 9.74
N ARG A 94 -7.20 5.72 9.19
CA ARG A 94 -8.36 5.27 9.97
C ARG A 94 -7.99 4.03 10.77
N VAL A 95 -8.70 3.80 11.86
CA VAL A 95 -8.59 2.53 12.62
C VAL A 95 -8.89 1.36 11.70
N GLY A 96 -8.01 0.37 11.67
CA GLY A 96 -8.14 -0.80 10.80
C GLY A 96 -6.84 -1.55 10.61
N SER A 97 -6.91 -2.61 9.80
CA SER A 97 -5.75 -3.41 9.42
C SER A 97 -5.22 -2.97 8.06
N TYR A 98 -3.91 -2.95 7.93
CA TYR A 98 -3.19 -2.48 6.76
C TYR A 98 -2.00 -3.38 6.46
N THR A 99 -1.52 -3.29 5.24
CA THR A 99 -0.25 -3.91 4.82
C THR A 99 0.64 -2.85 4.19
N VAL A 100 1.87 -2.74 4.66
CA VAL A 100 2.91 -1.95 4.00
C VAL A 100 3.75 -2.87 3.14
N GLN A 101 4.04 -2.44 1.92
CA GLN A 101 4.89 -3.16 0.96
C GLN A 101 6.04 -2.27 0.52
N ALA A 102 7.21 -2.88 0.34
CA ALA A 102 8.38 -2.26 -0.27
C ALA A 102 8.75 -3.05 -1.52
N LEU A 103 8.84 -2.36 -2.66
CA LEU A 103 9.12 -2.93 -3.98
C LEU A 103 10.30 -2.22 -4.62
N SER A 104 11.22 -2.95 -5.22
CA SER A 104 12.36 -2.34 -5.93
C SER A 104 11.92 -1.54 -7.16
N HIS A 105 10.84 -1.94 -7.82
CA HIS A 105 10.22 -1.31 -8.99
C HIS A 105 8.81 -1.88 -9.20
N GLU A 106 8.08 -1.38 -10.19
CA GLU A 106 6.81 -1.97 -10.61
C GLU A 106 6.98 -3.41 -11.06
N VAL A 107 6.05 -4.29 -10.66
CA VAL A 107 6.07 -5.69 -11.05
C VAL A 107 5.87 -5.82 -12.56
N GLN A 108 6.82 -6.48 -13.22
CA GLN A 108 6.73 -6.82 -14.64
C GLN A 108 6.58 -8.34 -14.82
N PRO A 109 5.89 -8.81 -15.84
CA PRO A 109 5.68 -10.25 -16.06
C PRO A 109 6.97 -11.02 -16.28
N ALA A 110 7.90 -10.46 -17.06
CA ALA A 110 9.23 -11.00 -17.30
C ALA A 110 10.15 -9.90 -17.83
N GLU A 111 11.42 -9.91 -17.41
CA GLU A 111 12.46 -8.97 -17.85
C GLU A 111 13.83 -9.65 -17.89
N PHE A 112 14.74 -9.12 -18.73
CA PHE A 112 16.12 -9.59 -18.76
C PHE A 112 16.96 -8.90 -17.69
N GLU A 113 17.69 -9.71 -16.88
CA GLU A 113 18.69 -9.24 -15.91
C GLU A 113 18.15 -8.24 -14.87
N VAL A 114 16.84 -8.22 -14.60
CA VAL A 114 16.22 -7.32 -13.62
C VAL A 114 15.80 -8.10 -12.37
N PRO A 115 16.54 -8.02 -11.26
CA PRO A 115 16.13 -8.62 -9.99
C PRO A 115 15.03 -7.81 -9.35
N PHE A 116 13.95 -8.47 -8.94
CA PHE A 116 12.85 -7.86 -8.20
C PHE A 116 12.96 -8.16 -6.71
N TYR A 117 13.10 -7.13 -5.89
CA TYR A 117 13.15 -7.23 -4.44
C TYR A 117 11.85 -6.75 -3.83
N TYR A 118 11.39 -7.49 -2.82
CA TYR A 118 10.10 -7.28 -2.19
C TYR A 118 10.15 -7.58 -0.71
N ALA A 119 9.40 -6.79 0.07
CA ALA A 119 9.07 -7.07 1.46
C ALA A 119 7.67 -6.58 1.77
N GLU A 120 7.00 -7.20 2.74
CA GLU A 120 5.72 -6.73 3.26
C GLU A 120 5.61 -6.98 4.77
N GLU A 121 4.81 -6.14 5.44
CA GLU A 121 4.43 -6.28 6.84
C GLU A 121 2.98 -5.86 7.02
N SER A 122 2.20 -6.66 7.75
CA SER A 122 0.85 -6.30 8.15
C SER A 122 0.85 -5.64 9.52
N PHE A 123 0.04 -4.59 9.68
CA PHE A 123 -0.07 -3.85 10.93
C PHE A 123 -1.51 -3.38 11.17
N THR A 124 -1.79 -2.97 12.41
CA THR A 124 -3.11 -2.47 12.81
C THR A 124 -2.98 -1.07 13.38
N ILE A 125 -3.88 -0.17 12.96
CA ILE A 125 -4.02 1.18 13.49
C ILE A 125 -5.12 1.19 14.54
N GLU A 126 -4.78 1.71 15.72
CA GLU A 126 -5.71 1.94 16.82
C GLU A 126 -5.96 3.44 17.01
N ALA A 127 -7.17 3.79 17.48
CA ALA A 127 -7.56 5.19 17.65
C ALA A 127 -6.60 5.94 18.60
N ASN A 128 -6.16 7.13 18.17
CA ASN A 128 -5.30 8.03 18.91
C ASN A 128 -3.93 7.42 19.34
N LYS A 129 -3.49 6.36 18.64
CA LYS A 129 -2.17 5.75 18.86
C LYS A 129 -1.26 5.93 17.65
N VAL A 130 0.03 5.89 17.91
CA VAL A 130 1.08 5.79 16.88
C VAL A 130 1.56 4.34 16.85
N LYS A 131 1.53 3.74 15.66
CA LYS A 131 2.07 2.40 15.40
C LYS A 131 3.47 2.55 14.83
N ASP A 132 4.47 1.99 15.51
CA ASP A 132 5.80 1.80 14.95
C ASP A 132 5.85 0.53 14.12
N LEU A 133 6.53 0.59 12.96
CA LEU A 133 6.80 -0.56 12.10
C LEU A 133 8.22 -1.05 12.33
N GLU A 134 8.47 -2.32 12.07
CA GLU A 134 9.83 -2.85 12.02
C GLU A 134 10.51 -2.47 10.69
N PRO A 135 11.84 -2.35 10.65
CA PRO A 135 12.57 -2.13 9.41
C PRO A 135 12.34 -3.28 8.42
N LEU A 136 11.93 -2.97 7.20
CA LEU A 136 11.69 -3.98 6.17
C LEU A 136 12.99 -4.50 5.57
N VAL A 137 13.07 -5.81 5.38
CA VAL A 137 14.17 -6.48 4.70
C VAL A 137 13.66 -7.04 3.37
N CYS A 138 13.97 -6.36 2.27
CA CYS A 138 13.58 -6.80 0.94
C CYS A 138 14.41 -8.00 0.49
N LYS A 139 13.72 -9.04 0.03
CA LYS A 139 14.31 -10.26 -0.50
C LYS A 139 14.04 -10.38 -1.99
N LEU A 140 14.91 -11.13 -2.69
CA LEU A 140 14.68 -11.46 -4.09
C LEU A 140 13.36 -12.24 -4.23
N ASN A 141 12.44 -11.70 -5.02
CA ASN A 141 11.09 -12.24 -5.19
C ASN A 141 10.77 -12.61 -6.65
N ASN A 142 11.80 -12.81 -7.46
CA ASN A 142 11.68 -13.40 -8.79
C ASN A 142 12.71 -14.51 -8.97
N ILE A 143 12.51 -15.33 -10.02
CA ILE A 143 13.46 -16.38 -10.39
C ILE A 143 14.26 -15.95 -11.62
N LYS A 144 15.54 -16.26 -11.64
CA LYS A 144 16.39 -16.13 -12.83
C LYS A 144 16.44 -17.47 -13.56
N VAL A 145 16.05 -17.46 -14.84
CA VAL A 145 16.21 -18.61 -15.74
C VAL A 145 17.35 -18.32 -16.69
N SER A 146 18.29 -19.24 -16.79
CA SER A 146 19.40 -19.19 -17.76
C SER A 146 19.35 -20.40 -18.65
N VAL A 147 19.49 -20.20 -19.96
CA VAL A 147 19.56 -21.28 -20.94
C VAL A 147 21.00 -21.39 -21.45
N THR A 148 21.58 -22.58 -21.33
CA THR A 148 22.92 -22.88 -21.85
C THR A 148 22.82 -23.94 -22.92
N TYR A 149 23.40 -23.67 -24.06
CA TYR A 149 23.44 -24.65 -25.16
C TYR A 149 24.75 -25.43 -25.12
N ASP A 150 24.64 -26.72 -25.42
CA ASP A 150 25.81 -27.57 -25.67
C ASP A 150 26.64 -27.05 -26.86
N ASP A 151 27.97 -27.15 -26.80
CA ASP A 151 28.84 -26.58 -27.81
C ASP A 151 28.63 -27.21 -29.20
N LYS A 152 28.33 -28.50 -29.29
CA LYS A 152 28.01 -29.17 -30.55
C LYS A 152 26.69 -28.69 -31.16
N LEU A 153 25.74 -28.31 -30.29
CA LEU A 153 24.49 -27.73 -30.76
C LEU A 153 24.74 -26.32 -31.32
N LYS A 154 25.58 -25.52 -30.69
CA LYS A 154 25.98 -24.19 -31.17
C LYS A 154 26.59 -24.22 -32.56
N GLU A 155 27.39 -25.26 -32.88
CA GLU A 155 28.02 -25.42 -34.19
C GLU A 155 27.02 -25.63 -35.33
N VAL A 156 25.82 -26.15 -35.04
CA VAL A 156 24.76 -26.43 -36.03
C VAL A 156 23.59 -25.44 -35.95
N MET A 157 23.58 -24.58 -34.98
CA MET A 157 22.57 -23.50 -34.85
C MET A 157 22.86 -22.38 -35.83
N GLY A 158 21.84 -21.94 -36.55
CA GLY A 158 21.91 -20.73 -37.39
C GLY A 158 21.89 -19.46 -36.53
N GLU A 159 22.21 -18.33 -37.18
CA GLU A 159 22.23 -17.02 -36.50
C GLU A 159 20.84 -16.54 -36.07
N ASP A 160 19.78 -17.10 -36.65
CA ASP A 160 18.39 -16.68 -36.39
C ASP A 160 17.69 -17.49 -35.29
N VAL A 161 18.41 -18.28 -34.52
CA VAL A 161 17.83 -19.11 -33.46
C VAL A 161 17.37 -18.25 -32.29
N LYS A 162 16.09 -18.38 -31.92
CA LYS A 162 15.49 -17.79 -30.74
C LYS A 162 15.15 -18.85 -29.70
N THR A 163 15.39 -18.52 -28.44
CA THR A 163 14.90 -19.30 -27.32
C THR A 163 13.88 -18.49 -26.57
N THR A 164 12.68 -19.01 -26.46
CA THR A 164 11.61 -18.41 -25.68
C THR A 164 11.43 -19.18 -24.38
N VAL A 165 11.51 -18.49 -23.27
CA VAL A 165 11.16 -19.01 -21.96
C VAL A 165 9.76 -18.53 -21.60
N THR A 166 8.87 -19.47 -21.27
CA THR A 166 7.48 -19.18 -20.92
C THR A 166 7.17 -19.72 -19.53
N VAL A 167 6.57 -18.91 -18.68
CA VAL A 167 6.10 -19.28 -17.34
C VAL A 167 4.68 -18.70 -17.17
N GLY A 168 3.67 -19.57 -17.13
CA GLY A 168 2.28 -19.12 -17.18
C GLY A 168 2.02 -18.32 -18.45
N ASP A 169 1.49 -17.10 -18.30
CA ASP A 169 1.20 -16.18 -19.40
C ASP A 169 2.38 -15.26 -19.76
N ALA A 170 3.46 -15.30 -18.98
CA ALA A 170 4.66 -14.50 -19.22
C ALA A 170 5.63 -15.23 -20.14
N SER A 171 6.21 -14.52 -21.11
CA SER A 171 7.23 -15.06 -22.01
C SER A 171 8.29 -14.03 -22.34
N LEU A 172 9.53 -14.49 -22.52
CA LEU A 172 10.69 -13.69 -22.89
C LEU A 172 11.53 -14.44 -23.92
N ALA A 173 12.00 -13.77 -24.99
CA ALA A 173 12.74 -14.37 -26.10
C ALA A 173 13.92 -13.51 -26.55
#